data_f7a6efbdc9d5485a83a184e045a7d3eb
#
_entry.id   f7a6efbdc9d5485a83a184e045a7d3eb
#
_cell.length_a   1.000
_cell.length_b   1.000
_cell.length_c   1.000
_cell.angle_alpha   90.00
_cell.angle_beta   90.00
_cell.angle_gamma   90.00
#
_symmetry.space_group_name_H-M   'P 1'
#
loop_
_entity.id
_entity.type
_entity.pdbx_description
1 polymer ?
#
loop_
_entity_poly.entity_id
_entity_poly.type
_entity_poly.pdbx_seq_one_letter_code
_entity_poly.pdbx_strand_id
1 'polypeptide(L)'
;PAAKVPVTHVIEIMIENHSFDNLFGSFAGADGIPANTSLLNPNAYYDSAPNVAPVWATPNEGDVDSTINNSTVAEQMAMDYQPGRGYLMDHYTVFPQDGMAAITEFGPQFDPNEQYLASAYELADHNFQPVIAPTQPNVLTALNGTDHGWVYNNLQPGATQPWNSIFDELTAHGRSWKIYYALPPSVLDGTVWPQLIPPGSGADLTTGAAFFADLASGSLPDFSFIRPGVGYSTEPSEDIGEGDAWIGQLVNAVAHSKYWASTAIFVTYDESGGFWDHVAPAASTGYGARTPMIIISPYARRGVFHQQTTNVSILSFMQRLWGLPALTLLNARQNDLFSAFDFGQRPLAAPTVRAAPADTIAFHGTGGILTDIGPASPGKHITINLEAETGGLELDPSVTGPVTLALTPPSGVTVSSFPGSVVLSGGQADVSVSFPAAGYYRIAASGPGGSKGWVTVDVGVTPDTAP
;
A
#
# COMPACT_ATOMS: atom_id res chain seq x y z
N PRO A 1 22.15 2.41 -34.40
CA PRO A 1 20.89 1.87 -33.93
C PRO A 1 20.76 2.20 -32.45
N ALA A 2 19.60 2.75 -32.05
CA ALA A 2 19.31 2.94 -30.63
C ALA A 2 19.46 1.59 -29.92
N ALA A 3 20.13 1.56 -28.77
CA ALA A 3 20.27 0.36 -28.00
C ALA A 3 18.85 -0.19 -27.70
N LYS A 4 18.67 -1.49 -27.94
CA LYS A 4 17.39 -2.15 -27.66
C LYS A 4 17.17 -2.10 -26.14
N VAL A 5 16.04 -1.57 -25.69
CA VAL A 5 15.68 -1.58 -24.28
C VAL A 5 15.58 -3.03 -23.82
N PRO A 6 16.35 -3.45 -22.81
CA PRO A 6 16.39 -4.85 -22.39
C PRO A 6 15.20 -5.28 -21.55
N VAL A 7 14.42 -4.33 -21.02
CA VAL A 7 13.20 -4.56 -20.22
C VAL A 7 12.07 -5.04 -21.14
N THR A 8 11.44 -6.13 -20.78
CA THR A 8 10.28 -6.73 -21.45
C THR A 8 9.14 -7.06 -20.51
N HIS A 9 9.38 -7.04 -19.21
CA HIS A 9 8.39 -7.27 -18.17
C HIS A 9 8.36 -6.07 -17.22
N VAL A 10 7.16 -5.64 -16.89
CA VAL A 10 6.89 -4.59 -15.90
C VAL A 10 6.05 -5.19 -14.78
N ILE A 11 6.48 -4.96 -13.56
CA ILE A 11 5.75 -5.36 -12.35
C ILE A 11 5.49 -4.10 -11.54
N GLU A 12 4.24 -3.83 -11.23
CA GLU A 12 3.84 -2.77 -10.32
C GLU A 12 3.25 -3.41 -9.06
N ILE A 13 3.91 -3.17 -7.93
CA ILE A 13 3.45 -3.57 -6.60
C ILE A 13 2.90 -2.30 -5.96
N MET A 14 1.59 -2.17 -5.87
CA MET A 14 0.94 -1.00 -5.31
C MET A 14 0.38 -1.34 -3.93
N ILE A 15 0.93 -0.67 -2.93
CA ILE A 15 0.64 -0.83 -1.52
C ILE A 15 -0.37 0.24 -1.07
N GLU A 16 -0.83 0.18 0.16
CA GLU A 16 -1.80 1.12 0.75
C GLU A 16 -1.11 2.15 1.65
N ASN A 17 -1.51 3.38 1.48
CA ASN A 17 -1.71 4.45 2.45
C ASN A 17 -0.50 4.92 3.26
N HIS A 18 0.61 5.30 2.61
CA HIS A 18 1.69 6.01 3.32
C HIS A 18 2.25 7.20 2.51
N SER A 19 2.49 8.33 3.19
CA SER A 19 3.20 9.45 2.59
C SER A 19 4.70 9.14 2.46
N PHE A 20 5.39 9.92 1.62
CA PHE A 20 6.85 9.79 1.48
C PHE A 20 7.58 10.07 2.80
N ASP A 21 7.24 11.16 3.47
CA ASP A 21 7.88 11.49 4.75
C ASP A 21 7.63 10.42 5.81
N ASN A 22 6.45 9.84 5.84
CA ASN A 22 6.08 8.84 6.83
C ASN A 22 7.03 7.62 6.85
N LEU A 23 7.53 7.17 5.68
CA LEU A 23 8.44 6.02 5.56
C LEU A 23 9.88 6.42 5.21
N PHE A 24 10.06 7.44 4.38
CA PHE A 24 11.37 7.85 3.83
C PHE A 24 11.81 9.26 4.24
N GLY A 25 11.12 9.90 5.18
CA GLY A 25 11.41 11.25 5.64
C GLY A 25 12.83 11.45 6.21
N SER A 26 13.50 10.35 6.59
CA SER A 26 14.92 10.36 7.03
C SER A 26 15.88 9.76 6.02
N PHE A 27 15.43 9.40 4.81
CA PHE A 27 16.29 8.72 3.82
C PHE A 27 17.40 9.65 3.31
N ALA A 28 18.64 9.15 3.36
CA ALA A 28 19.80 9.96 3.01
C ALA A 28 19.83 10.35 1.53
N GLY A 29 19.88 11.63 1.25
CA GLY A 29 19.94 12.18 -0.12
C GLY A 29 18.59 12.49 -0.73
N ALA A 30 17.48 12.08 -0.13
CA ALA A 30 16.15 12.49 -0.52
C ALA A 30 15.79 13.89 0.01
N ASP A 31 14.74 14.49 -0.56
CA ASP A 31 14.09 15.66 -0.01
C ASP A 31 13.22 15.21 1.18
N GLY A 32 13.90 14.95 2.28
CA GLY A 32 13.33 14.44 3.52
C GLY A 32 12.97 15.57 4.50
N ILE A 33 12.45 15.18 5.66
CA ILE A 33 11.92 16.11 6.66
C ILE A 33 12.99 17.12 7.08
N PRO A 34 12.77 18.44 6.91
CA PRO A 34 13.72 19.46 7.33
C PRO A 34 13.96 19.45 8.84
N ALA A 35 15.21 19.66 9.24
CA ALA A 35 15.50 19.84 10.66
C ALA A 35 14.71 21.03 11.23
N ASN A 36 14.16 20.85 12.44
CA ASN A 36 13.31 21.83 13.12
C ASN A 36 11.94 22.06 12.47
N THR A 37 11.41 21.10 11.71
CA THR A 37 10.03 21.12 11.25
C THR A 37 9.07 21.33 12.43
N SER A 38 8.08 22.18 12.23
CA SER A 38 7.15 22.60 13.27
C SER A 38 5.75 22.74 12.67
N LEU A 39 4.83 21.94 13.17
CA LEU A 39 3.45 21.84 12.72
C LEU A 39 2.50 22.44 13.75
N LEU A 40 1.28 22.76 13.35
CA LEU A 40 0.27 23.24 14.28
C LEU A 40 0.02 22.21 15.38
N ASN A 41 -0.17 22.68 16.60
CA ASN A 41 -0.59 21.80 17.69
C ASN A 41 -2.04 21.37 17.48
N PRO A 42 -2.41 20.11 17.68
CA PRO A 42 -3.81 19.66 17.57
C PRO A 42 -4.81 20.48 18.38
N ASN A 43 -4.35 21.08 19.48
CA ASN A 43 -5.15 21.94 20.34
C ASN A 43 -5.09 23.44 19.95
N ALA A 44 -4.39 23.81 18.88
CA ALA A 44 -4.18 25.22 18.51
C ALA A 44 -5.48 25.98 18.21
N TYR A 45 -6.56 25.29 17.88
CA TYR A 45 -7.87 25.91 17.69
C TYR A 45 -8.55 26.33 18.99
N TYR A 46 -8.15 25.76 20.11
CA TYR A 46 -8.81 25.98 21.43
C TYR A 46 -7.95 26.77 22.40
N ASP A 47 -6.65 26.73 22.20
CA ASP A 47 -5.70 27.48 23.03
C ASP A 47 -4.47 27.91 22.22
N SER A 48 -3.58 28.66 22.82
CA SER A 48 -2.32 29.09 22.21
C SER A 48 -1.19 28.08 22.45
N ALA A 49 -1.48 26.80 22.33
CA ALA A 49 -0.48 25.77 22.52
C ALA A 49 0.68 25.91 21.51
N PRO A 50 1.92 25.66 21.94
CA PRO A 50 3.05 25.73 21.01
C PRO A 50 2.95 24.66 19.91
N ASN A 51 3.48 24.96 18.73
CA ASN A 51 3.58 23.99 17.63
C ASN A 51 4.30 22.71 18.06
N VAL A 52 4.06 21.64 17.34
CA VAL A 52 4.61 20.30 17.57
C VAL A 52 5.58 19.90 16.48
N ALA A 53 6.52 19.01 16.80
CA ALA A 53 7.38 18.35 15.81
C ALA A 53 6.75 17.03 15.34
N PRO A 54 7.16 16.52 14.17
CA PRO A 54 6.84 15.15 13.78
C PRO A 54 7.22 14.15 14.86
N VAL A 55 6.45 13.05 14.97
CA VAL A 55 6.62 12.02 15.99
C VAL A 55 7.27 10.81 15.37
N TRP A 56 8.41 10.39 15.88
CA TRP A 56 9.05 9.14 15.45
C TRP A 56 8.46 7.95 16.21
N ALA A 57 7.98 6.95 15.47
CA ALA A 57 7.45 5.73 16.04
C ALA A 57 8.50 4.99 16.87
N THR A 58 8.08 4.41 17.98
CA THR A 58 8.97 3.61 18.83
C THR A 58 8.97 2.14 18.39
N PRO A 59 10.06 1.38 18.63
CA PRO A 59 10.07 -0.06 18.37
C PRO A 59 8.90 -0.75 19.08
N ASN A 60 8.14 -1.55 18.36
CA ASN A 60 6.87 -2.22 18.67
C ASN A 60 5.59 -1.42 18.33
N GLU A 61 5.71 -0.23 17.80
CA GLU A 61 4.61 0.50 17.18
C GLU A 61 4.78 0.40 15.66
N GLY A 62 4.52 -0.77 15.10
CA GLY A 62 4.58 -1.02 13.66
C GLY A 62 3.30 -0.63 12.92
N ASP A 63 2.40 0.04 13.62
CA ASP A 63 1.13 0.48 13.08
C ASP A 63 0.74 1.84 13.68
N VAL A 64 -0.13 2.52 12.97
CA VAL A 64 -0.82 3.70 13.45
C VAL A 64 -2.28 3.33 13.64
N ASP A 65 -2.91 3.89 14.67
CA ASP A 65 -4.34 3.67 14.92
C ASP A 65 -5.17 3.96 13.65
N SER A 66 -6.14 3.12 13.35
CA SER A 66 -6.97 3.11 12.13
C SER A 66 -7.83 4.36 11.90
N THR A 67 -7.59 5.42 12.65
CA THR A 67 -8.42 6.63 12.65
C THR A 67 -7.95 7.73 11.70
N ILE A 68 -6.92 7.50 10.86
CA ILE A 68 -6.49 8.53 9.92
C ILE A 68 -7.48 8.62 8.76
N ASN A 69 -8.10 9.79 8.65
CA ASN A 69 -9.09 10.06 7.62
C ASN A 69 -8.43 10.55 6.34
N ASN A 70 -8.38 9.67 5.33
CA ASN A 70 -7.84 9.94 3.99
C ASN A 70 -8.90 10.34 2.96
N SER A 71 -10.12 10.74 3.41
CA SER A 71 -11.14 11.21 2.47
C SER A 71 -10.69 12.46 1.73
N THR A 72 -11.20 12.65 0.52
CA THR A 72 -10.90 13.82 -0.32
C THR A 72 -11.03 15.15 0.42
N VAL A 73 -12.09 15.29 1.21
CA VAL A 73 -12.33 16.52 1.99
C VAL A 73 -11.30 16.68 3.11
N ALA A 74 -11.01 15.60 3.84
CA ALA A 74 -10.03 15.61 4.90
C ALA A 74 -8.64 15.98 4.40
N GLU A 75 -8.21 15.37 3.32
CA GLU A 75 -6.91 15.64 2.72
C GLU A 75 -6.80 17.06 2.17
N GLN A 76 -7.84 17.56 1.48
CA GLN A 76 -7.89 18.95 1.01
C GLN A 76 -7.76 19.95 2.16
N MET A 77 -8.39 19.67 3.31
CA MET A 77 -8.31 20.51 4.50
C MET A 77 -6.93 20.42 5.16
N ALA A 78 -6.36 19.20 5.25
CA ALA A 78 -5.05 18.95 5.84
C ALA A 78 -3.91 19.64 5.05
N MET A 79 -4.00 19.63 3.73
CA MET A 79 -3.03 20.28 2.83
C MET A 79 -3.09 21.83 2.90
N ASP A 80 -4.13 22.42 3.43
CA ASP A 80 -4.33 23.88 3.61
C ASP A 80 -3.97 24.73 2.38
N TYR A 81 -4.82 24.73 1.38
CA TYR A 81 -4.61 25.56 0.20
C TYR A 81 -4.88 27.05 0.49
N GLN A 82 -3.86 27.89 0.32
CA GLN A 82 -3.95 29.34 0.50
C GLN A 82 -3.77 30.06 -0.85
N PRO A 83 -4.74 30.90 -1.29
CA PRO A 83 -4.62 31.67 -2.53
C PRO A 83 -3.34 32.50 -2.56
N GLY A 84 -2.55 32.33 -3.64
CA GLY A 84 -1.29 33.03 -3.83
C GLY A 84 -0.08 32.44 -3.06
N ARG A 85 -0.28 31.45 -2.18
CA ARG A 85 0.78 30.75 -1.47
C ARG A 85 0.88 29.27 -1.85
N GLY A 86 -0.20 28.65 -2.35
CA GLY A 86 -0.28 27.23 -2.62
C GLY A 86 -0.70 26.44 -1.38
N TYR A 87 -0.39 25.16 -1.37
CA TYR A 87 -0.62 24.27 -0.23
C TYR A 87 0.47 24.50 0.83
N LEU A 88 0.08 24.65 2.10
CA LEU A 88 0.99 24.87 3.23
C LEU A 88 1.38 23.57 3.93
N MET A 89 0.63 22.50 3.74
CA MET A 89 0.85 21.16 4.33
C MET A 89 0.91 21.17 5.86
N ASP A 90 0.20 22.06 6.54
CA ASP A 90 0.37 22.31 7.98
C ASP A 90 -0.88 22.02 8.84
N HIS A 91 -2.01 21.59 8.23
CA HIS A 91 -3.24 21.29 8.96
C HIS A 91 -3.47 19.80 9.27
N TYR A 92 -2.53 18.92 8.98
CA TYR A 92 -2.66 17.47 9.20
C TYR A 92 -2.94 17.08 10.66
N THR A 93 -2.45 17.85 11.61
CA THR A 93 -2.69 17.63 13.04
C THR A 93 -4.05 18.12 13.54
N VAL A 94 -4.71 19.01 12.80
CA VAL A 94 -5.96 19.67 13.22
C VAL A 94 -7.14 19.28 12.38
N PHE A 95 -6.95 18.90 11.14
CA PHE A 95 -7.93 18.34 10.23
C PHE A 95 -7.35 17.09 9.58
N PRO A 96 -8.07 16.01 9.58
CA PRO A 96 -9.44 15.76 10.04
C PRO A 96 -9.61 15.34 11.50
N GLN A 97 -8.78 15.76 12.41
CA GLN A 97 -8.76 15.47 13.85
C GLN A 97 -7.91 14.25 14.26
N ASP A 98 -7.10 13.71 13.36
CA ASP A 98 -6.23 12.55 13.65
C ASP A 98 -5.05 12.90 14.58
N GLY A 99 -4.89 14.18 14.88
CA GLY A 99 -3.97 14.65 15.87
C GLY A 99 -2.52 14.31 15.55
N MET A 100 -1.82 13.72 16.53
CA MET A 100 -0.41 13.36 16.39
C MET A 100 -0.19 12.12 15.53
N ALA A 101 -1.20 11.30 15.30
CA ALA A 101 -1.10 10.09 14.46
C ALA A 101 -0.75 10.45 13.00
N ALA A 102 -1.37 11.50 12.46
CA ALA A 102 -1.12 11.94 11.08
C ALA A 102 0.31 12.43 10.80
N ILE A 103 1.08 12.75 11.84
CA ILE A 103 2.48 13.20 11.74
C ILE A 103 3.46 12.19 12.35
N THR A 104 3.05 10.93 12.43
CA THR A 104 3.94 9.84 12.86
C THR A 104 4.86 9.47 11.72
N GLU A 105 6.14 9.28 12.04
CA GLU A 105 7.20 8.95 11.10
C GLU A 105 7.83 7.60 11.51
N PHE A 106 8.02 6.73 10.56
CA PHE A 106 8.65 5.43 10.80
C PHE A 106 10.11 5.47 10.39
N GLY A 107 10.96 4.96 11.26
CA GLY A 107 12.39 4.83 10.94
C GLY A 107 12.67 3.56 10.12
N PRO A 108 13.90 3.44 9.55
CA PRO A 108 14.26 2.35 8.64
C PRO A 108 14.27 0.95 9.27
N GLN A 109 13.97 0.83 10.54
CA GLN A 109 13.82 -0.45 11.23
C GLN A 109 12.44 -1.09 10.99
N PHE A 110 11.44 -0.32 10.55
CA PHE A 110 10.08 -0.79 10.31
C PHE A 110 9.90 -1.40 8.92
N ASP A 111 10.62 -0.84 7.93
CA ASP A 111 10.57 -1.24 6.52
C ASP A 111 11.96 -1.57 5.93
N PRO A 112 12.73 -2.47 6.57
CA PRO A 112 14.15 -2.68 6.24
C PRO A 112 14.39 -3.18 4.81
N ASN A 113 13.45 -3.89 4.17
CA ASN A 113 13.60 -4.33 2.79
C ASN A 113 13.39 -3.16 1.82
N GLU A 114 12.38 -2.32 2.03
CA GLU A 114 12.15 -1.15 1.19
C GLU A 114 13.29 -0.15 1.30
N GLN A 115 13.80 0.12 2.50
CA GLN A 115 14.98 0.96 2.74
C GLN A 115 16.22 0.41 2.05
N TYR A 116 16.42 -0.92 2.10
CA TYR A 116 17.50 -1.57 1.38
C TYR A 116 17.32 -1.44 -0.14
N LEU A 117 16.13 -1.71 -0.66
CA LEU A 117 15.84 -1.64 -2.09
C LEU A 117 15.99 -0.20 -2.62
N ALA A 118 15.51 0.80 -1.89
CA ALA A 118 15.72 2.20 -2.20
C ALA A 118 17.21 2.59 -2.24
N SER A 119 18.02 2.05 -1.32
CA SER A 119 19.47 2.29 -1.28
C SER A 119 20.24 1.57 -2.40
N ALA A 120 19.77 0.38 -2.79
CA ALA A 120 20.43 -0.46 -3.78
C ALA A 120 20.09 -0.08 -5.22
N TYR A 121 18.92 0.53 -5.42
CA TYR A 121 18.38 0.94 -6.72
C TYR A 121 18.03 2.43 -6.71
N GLU A 122 16.85 2.83 -7.18
CA GLU A 122 16.50 4.23 -7.30
C GLU A 122 15.20 4.52 -6.54
N LEU A 123 15.23 5.56 -5.71
CA LEU A 123 14.08 6.08 -4.96
C LEU A 123 13.61 7.38 -5.60
N ALA A 124 12.36 7.46 -6.02
CA ALA A 124 11.76 8.71 -6.48
C ALA A 124 11.21 9.49 -5.27
N ASP A 125 11.81 10.64 -4.97
CA ASP A 125 11.46 11.46 -3.81
C ASP A 125 10.45 12.58 -4.11
N HIS A 126 10.02 12.70 -5.36
CA HIS A 126 8.99 13.62 -5.82
C HIS A 126 7.88 12.88 -6.58
N ASN A 127 7.47 11.72 -6.06
CA ASN A 127 6.30 11.01 -6.55
C ASN A 127 5.08 11.47 -5.75
N PHE A 128 4.03 11.92 -6.45
CA PHE A 128 2.81 12.43 -5.84
C PHE A 128 1.63 11.50 -6.16
N GLN A 129 0.72 11.34 -5.24
CA GLN A 129 -0.56 10.74 -5.57
C GLN A 129 -1.25 11.57 -6.67
N PRO A 130 -1.81 10.94 -7.71
CA PRO A 130 -2.25 11.66 -8.90
C PRO A 130 -3.50 12.52 -8.69
N VAL A 131 -4.30 12.23 -7.66
CA VAL A 131 -5.49 13.01 -7.28
C VAL A 131 -5.58 13.13 -5.76
N ILE A 132 -6.17 14.24 -5.27
CA ILE A 132 -6.47 14.41 -3.83
C ILE A 132 -7.74 13.59 -3.54
N ALA A 133 -7.57 12.32 -3.21
CA ALA A 133 -8.66 11.38 -3.02
C ALA A 133 -8.14 10.09 -2.39
N PRO A 134 -9.01 9.25 -1.81
CA PRO A 134 -8.63 7.95 -1.27
C PRO A 134 -8.29 6.92 -2.37
N THR A 135 -8.13 5.66 -2.01
CA THR A 135 -7.65 4.53 -2.81
C THR A 135 -8.26 4.41 -4.20
N GLN A 136 -9.60 4.28 -4.32
CA GLN A 136 -10.23 3.94 -5.62
C GLN A 136 -9.94 4.95 -6.73
N PRO A 137 -10.10 6.27 -6.53
CA PRO A 137 -9.73 7.26 -7.54
C PRO A 137 -8.25 7.23 -7.92
N ASN A 138 -7.35 7.01 -6.97
CA ASN A 138 -5.92 6.95 -7.23
C ASN A 138 -5.54 5.70 -8.03
N VAL A 139 -6.06 4.52 -7.71
CA VAL A 139 -5.89 3.29 -8.50
C VAL A 139 -6.46 3.46 -9.91
N LEU A 140 -7.67 4.03 -10.04
CA LEU A 140 -8.25 4.33 -11.35
C LEU A 140 -7.33 5.23 -12.17
N THR A 141 -6.83 6.31 -11.56
CA THR A 141 -5.97 7.28 -12.26
C THR A 141 -4.64 6.67 -12.66
N ALA A 142 -4.03 5.86 -11.82
CA ALA A 142 -2.79 5.16 -12.14
C ALA A 142 -2.92 4.27 -13.40
N LEU A 143 -4.05 3.59 -13.56
CA LEU A 143 -4.27 2.60 -14.63
C LEU A 143 -5.03 3.13 -15.86
N ASN A 144 -5.73 4.26 -15.73
CA ASN A 144 -6.48 4.90 -16.83
C ASN A 144 -5.90 6.25 -17.25
N GLY A 145 -5.06 6.88 -16.43
CA GLY A 145 -4.63 8.25 -16.59
C GLY A 145 -5.72 9.29 -16.26
N THR A 146 -6.78 8.89 -15.56
CA THR A 146 -7.88 9.78 -15.09
C THR A 146 -8.73 9.07 -14.05
N ASP A 147 -9.25 9.83 -13.08
CA ASP A 147 -10.24 9.39 -12.09
C ASP A 147 -11.69 9.37 -12.63
N HIS A 148 -11.90 9.80 -13.87
CA HIS A 148 -13.23 9.99 -14.49
C HIS A 148 -14.19 10.89 -13.67
N GLY A 149 -13.66 11.77 -12.83
CA GLY A 149 -14.43 12.61 -11.89
C GLY A 149 -14.86 11.88 -10.63
N TRP A 150 -14.29 10.71 -10.39
CA TRP A 150 -14.54 9.93 -9.18
C TRP A 150 -13.54 10.36 -8.10
N VAL A 151 -14.05 10.75 -6.92
CA VAL A 151 -13.22 11.31 -5.84
C VAL A 151 -13.48 10.67 -4.47
N TYR A 152 -14.21 9.53 -4.44
CA TYR A 152 -14.56 8.81 -3.21
C TYR A 152 -14.42 7.31 -3.37
N ASN A 153 -14.23 6.57 -2.27
CA ASN A 153 -14.27 5.11 -2.22
C ASN A 153 -15.72 4.57 -2.27
N ASN A 154 -16.48 4.94 -3.31
CA ASN A 154 -17.89 4.58 -3.44
C ASN A 154 -18.27 4.08 -4.83
N LEU A 155 -17.32 3.55 -5.60
CA LEU A 155 -17.60 2.87 -6.86
C LEU A 155 -18.58 1.72 -6.61
N GLN A 156 -19.72 1.77 -7.31
CA GLN A 156 -20.75 0.75 -7.13
C GLN A 156 -20.44 -0.51 -7.93
N PRO A 157 -20.60 -1.71 -7.37
CA PRO A 157 -20.49 -2.95 -8.11
C PRO A 157 -21.46 -2.94 -9.31
N GLY A 158 -20.94 -3.26 -10.50
CA GLY A 158 -21.74 -3.32 -11.72
C GLY A 158 -21.99 -1.99 -12.43
N ALA A 159 -21.36 -0.90 -12.00
CA ALA A 159 -21.27 0.31 -12.80
C ALA A 159 -20.42 -0.01 -14.05
N THR A 160 -21.03 -0.52 -15.10
CA THR A 160 -20.35 -0.79 -16.37
C THR A 160 -20.09 0.50 -17.11
N GLN A 161 -18.95 1.11 -16.85
CA GLN A 161 -18.42 2.19 -17.68
C GLN A 161 -17.36 1.60 -18.60
N PRO A 162 -17.45 1.73 -19.90
CA PRO A 162 -16.40 1.30 -20.82
C PRO A 162 -15.25 2.30 -20.79
N TRP A 163 -14.49 2.30 -19.72
CA TRP A 163 -13.29 3.14 -19.61
C TRP A 163 -12.12 2.40 -20.23
N ASN A 164 -11.43 3.04 -21.15
CA ASN A 164 -10.16 2.51 -21.64
C ASN A 164 -9.12 2.55 -20.52
N SER A 165 -8.49 1.43 -20.27
CA SER A 165 -7.40 1.27 -19.32
C SER A 165 -6.12 0.83 -20.01
N ILE A 166 -5.03 0.75 -19.26
CA ILE A 166 -3.80 0.12 -19.77
C ILE A 166 -4.03 -1.33 -20.19
N PHE A 167 -4.95 -2.05 -19.56
CA PHE A 167 -5.27 -3.44 -19.89
C PHE A 167 -5.91 -3.57 -21.26
N ASP A 168 -6.77 -2.61 -21.66
CA ASP A 168 -7.32 -2.54 -23.01
C ASP A 168 -6.22 -2.29 -24.05
N GLU A 169 -5.32 -1.35 -23.79
CA GLU A 169 -4.22 -1.03 -24.68
C GLU A 169 -3.25 -2.22 -24.84
N LEU A 170 -2.90 -2.87 -23.73
CA LEU A 170 -2.06 -4.05 -23.75
C LEU A 170 -2.70 -5.17 -24.58
N THR A 171 -3.98 -5.46 -24.35
CA THR A 171 -4.74 -6.47 -25.08
C THR A 171 -4.80 -6.14 -26.57
N ALA A 172 -5.11 -4.89 -26.93
CA ALA A 172 -5.17 -4.45 -28.32
C ALA A 172 -3.84 -4.56 -29.07
N HIS A 173 -2.72 -4.49 -28.34
CA HIS A 173 -1.37 -4.60 -28.92
C HIS A 173 -0.71 -5.97 -28.68
N GLY A 174 -1.48 -6.98 -28.28
CA GLY A 174 -1.02 -8.36 -28.10
C GLY A 174 -0.02 -8.54 -26.96
N ARG A 175 -0.10 -7.69 -25.94
CA ARG A 175 0.67 -7.81 -24.70
C ARG A 175 -0.12 -8.56 -23.65
N SER A 176 0.54 -9.46 -22.96
CA SER A 176 -0.03 -10.20 -21.85
C SER A 176 0.00 -9.38 -20.56
N TRP A 177 -1.05 -9.54 -19.76
CA TRP A 177 -1.12 -8.90 -18.45
C TRP A 177 -1.89 -9.75 -17.46
N LYS A 178 -1.64 -9.56 -16.17
CA LYS A 178 -2.42 -10.12 -15.07
C LYS A 178 -2.49 -9.16 -13.91
N ILE A 179 -3.60 -9.21 -13.20
CA ILE A 179 -3.78 -8.59 -11.90
C ILE A 179 -3.74 -9.70 -10.86
N TYR A 180 -2.79 -9.61 -9.94
CA TYR A 180 -2.64 -10.52 -8.81
C TYR A 180 -3.09 -9.80 -7.54
N TYR A 181 -4.04 -10.39 -6.83
CA TYR A 181 -4.60 -9.81 -5.63
C TYR A 181 -4.88 -10.90 -4.59
N ALA A 182 -4.96 -10.54 -3.32
CA ALA A 182 -5.35 -11.49 -2.29
C ALA A 182 -6.83 -11.88 -2.40
N LEU A 183 -7.19 -13.05 -1.91
CA LEU A 183 -8.55 -13.54 -1.83
C LEU A 183 -9.08 -13.48 -0.40
N PRO A 184 -10.37 -13.11 -0.26
CA PRO A 184 -11.20 -12.43 -1.23
C PRO A 184 -10.65 -11.01 -1.51
N PRO A 185 -10.87 -10.48 -2.72
CA PRO A 185 -10.50 -9.10 -2.96
C PRO A 185 -11.17 -8.21 -1.93
N SER A 186 -10.49 -7.18 -1.45
CA SER A 186 -11.12 -6.17 -0.62
C SER A 186 -12.39 -5.67 -1.30
N VAL A 187 -13.36 -5.18 -0.55
CA VAL A 187 -14.57 -4.60 -1.16
C VAL A 187 -14.19 -3.49 -2.14
N LEU A 188 -13.12 -2.75 -1.84
CA LEU A 188 -12.58 -1.70 -2.68
C LEU A 188 -12.05 -2.26 -4.00
N ASP A 189 -11.19 -3.28 -3.96
CA ASP A 189 -10.64 -3.91 -5.16
C ASP A 189 -11.72 -4.60 -6.00
N GLY A 190 -12.65 -5.30 -5.37
CA GLY A 190 -13.75 -5.97 -6.06
C GLY A 190 -14.69 -5.04 -6.84
N THR A 191 -14.68 -3.74 -6.54
CA THR A 191 -15.46 -2.73 -7.26
C THR A 191 -14.68 -2.02 -8.37
N VAL A 192 -13.35 -1.91 -8.22
CA VAL A 192 -12.48 -1.23 -9.20
C VAL A 192 -12.21 -2.10 -10.42
N TRP A 193 -11.87 -3.39 -10.22
CA TRP A 193 -11.48 -4.26 -11.32
C TRP A 193 -12.50 -4.41 -12.44
N PRO A 194 -13.81 -4.60 -12.18
CA PRO A 194 -14.79 -4.68 -13.24
C PRO A 194 -14.88 -3.46 -14.15
N GLN A 195 -14.36 -2.31 -13.70
CA GLN A 195 -14.33 -1.06 -14.46
C GLN A 195 -13.09 -0.94 -15.36
N LEU A 196 -12.01 -1.64 -14.98
CA LEU A 196 -10.68 -1.49 -15.59
C LEU A 196 -10.34 -2.60 -16.57
N ILE A 197 -10.87 -3.80 -16.39
CA ILE A 197 -10.50 -4.95 -17.22
C ILE A 197 -11.40 -5.08 -18.46
N PRO A 198 -10.85 -5.45 -19.62
CA PRO A 198 -11.64 -5.74 -20.82
C PRO A 198 -12.66 -6.84 -20.57
N PRO A 199 -13.87 -6.75 -21.17
CA PRO A 199 -14.86 -7.81 -21.06
C PRO A 199 -14.32 -9.17 -21.49
N GLY A 200 -14.51 -10.18 -20.66
CA GLY A 200 -14.06 -11.56 -20.92
C GLY A 200 -12.67 -11.90 -20.38
N SER A 201 -11.96 -10.96 -19.76
CA SER A 201 -10.61 -11.15 -19.20
C SER A 201 -10.59 -11.68 -17.77
N GLY A 202 -11.65 -12.32 -17.30
CA GLY A 202 -11.73 -12.82 -15.92
C GLY A 202 -10.61 -13.80 -15.51
N ALA A 203 -9.95 -14.46 -16.48
CA ALA A 203 -8.82 -15.35 -16.22
C ALA A 203 -7.51 -14.59 -15.92
N ASP A 204 -7.45 -13.30 -16.27
CA ASP A 204 -6.30 -12.44 -16.04
C ASP A 204 -6.38 -11.75 -14.67
N LEU A 205 -7.48 -11.91 -13.96
CA LEU A 205 -7.68 -11.52 -12.57
C LEU A 205 -7.54 -12.78 -11.70
N THR A 206 -6.47 -12.85 -10.91
CA THR A 206 -6.06 -14.09 -10.24
C THR A 206 -5.45 -13.84 -8.87
N THR A 207 -5.08 -14.90 -8.15
CA THR A 207 -4.53 -14.80 -6.81
C THR A 207 -3.05 -14.43 -6.79
N GLY A 208 -2.58 -13.87 -5.68
CA GLY A 208 -1.15 -13.61 -5.48
C GLY A 208 -0.30 -14.88 -5.54
N ALA A 209 -0.81 -16.03 -5.10
CA ALA A 209 -0.10 -17.31 -5.24
C ALA A 209 0.15 -17.68 -6.71
N ALA A 210 -0.74 -17.29 -7.62
CA ALA A 210 -0.55 -17.52 -9.06
C ALA A 210 0.67 -16.75 -9.60
N PHE A 211 1.09 -15.65 -8.96
CA PHE A 211 2.30 -14.93 -9.33
C PHE A 211 3.55 -15.81 -9.21
N PHE A 212 3.71 -16.49 -8.09
CA PHE A 212 4.83 -17.40 -7.87
C PHE A 212 4.77 -18.62 -8.81
N ALA A 213 3.56 -19.13 -9.09
CA ALA A 213 3.37 -20.21 -10.06
C ALA A 213 3.74 -19.78 -11.49
N ASP A 214 3.36 -18.57 -11.89
CA ASP A 214 3.72 -18.02 -13.21
C ASP A 214 5.22 -17.78 -13.34
N LEU A 215 5.89 -17.29 -12.27
CA LEU A 215 7.34 -17.18 -12.23
C LEU A 215 8.02 -18.55 -12.40
N ALA A 216 7.57 -19.55 -11.64
CA ALA A 216 8.16 -20.90 -11.64
C ALA A 216 7.94 -21.64 -12.97
N SER A 217 6.73 -21.55 -13.55
CA SER A 217 6.39 -22.17 -14.84
C SER A 217 6.99 -21.45 -16.04
N GLY A 218 7.39 -20.19 -15.84
CA GLY A 218 7.93 -19.36 -16.91
C GLY A 218 6.88 -18.70 -17.79
N SER A 219 5.70 -18.39 -17.23
CA SER A 219 4.56 -17.74 -17.86
C SER A 219 4.24 -16.35 -17.28
N LEU A 220 5.25 -15.68 -16.68
CA LEU A 220 5.07 -14.31 -16.21
C LEU A 220 4.61 -13.40 -17.37
N PRO A 221 3.51 -12.65 -17.23
CA PRO A 221 3.01 -11.77 -18.28
C PRO A 221 3.94 -10.56 -18.51
N ASP A 222 3.73 -9.85 -19.63
CA ASP A 222 4.45 -8.61 -19.93
C ASP A 222 4.21 -7.55 -18.84
N PHE A 223 2.98 -7.43 -18.34
CA PHE A 223 2.61 -6.56 -17.22
C PHE A 223 1.95 -7.36 -16.08
N SER A 224 2.47 -7.19 -14.88
CA SER A 224 1.92 -7.72 -13.63
C SER A 224 1.56 -6.56 -12.72
N PHE A 225 0.29 -6.41 -12.38
CA PHE A 225 -0.18 -5.50 -11.37
C PHE A 225 -0.49 -6.29 -10.10
N ILE A 226 0.15 -5.95 -8.98
CA ILE A 226 0.07 -6.74 -7.75
C ILE A 226 -0.46 -5.85 -6.62
N ARG A 227 -1.55 -6.29 -6.00
CA ARG A 227 -2.13 -5.66 -4.81
C ARG A 227 -1.99 -6.58 -3.61
N PRO A 228 -1.62 -6.05 -2.45
CA PRO A 228 -1.53 -6.83 -1.23
C PRO A 228 -2.90 -7.32 -0.78
N GLY A 229 -2.88 -8.35 0.03
CA GLY A 229 -4.02 -8.72 0.86
C GLY A 229 -3.99 -7.99 2.18
N VAL A 230 -5.09 -8.15 2.87
CA VAL A 230 -5.26 -7.76 4.25
C VAL A 230 -4.14 -8.32 5.11
N GLY A 231 -3.51 -7.48 5.96
CA GLY A 231 -2.36 -7.84 6.79
C GLY A 231 -1.00 -7.57 6.13
N TYR A 232 -0.98 -7.26 4.82
CA TYR A 232 0.23 -6.94 4.06
C TYR A 232 0.12 -5.62 3.31
N SER A 233 -1.04 -4.98 3.40
CA SER A 233 -1.32 -3.77 2.64
C SER A 233 -0.63 -2.55 3.22
N THR A 234 -0.20 -2.60 4.48
CA THR A 234 0.29 -1.48 5.28
C THR A 234 -0.75 -0.40 5.53
N GLU A 235 -2.04 -0.70 5.30
CA GLU A 235 -3.14 0.19 5.69
C GLU A 235 -2.94 0.67 7.12
N PRO A 236 -3.23 1.93 7.49
CA PRO A 236 -3.22 2.36 8.88
C PRO A 236 -4.00 1.37 9.74
N SER A 237 -3.38 0.88 10.80
CA SER A 237 -3.73 -0.27 11.63
C SER A 237 -3.13 -1.61 11.22
N GLU A 238 -2.46 -1.75 10.07
CA GLU A 238 -1.66 -2.94 9.72
C GLU A 238 -0.18 -2.78 10.09
N ASP A 239 0.54 -3.89 10.19
CA ASP A 239 1.97 -3.88 10.54
C ASP A 239 2.81 -3.60 9.28
N ILE A 240 3.53 -2.48 9.28
CA ILE A 240 4.42 -2.08 8.17
C ILE A 240 5.47 -3.16 7.89
N GLY A 241 5.98 -3.82 8.94
CA GLY A 241 7.00 -4.86 8.79
C GLY A 241 6.50 -6.10 8.05
N GLU A 242 5.22 -6.44 8.18
CA GLU A 242 4.61 -7.55 7.42
C GLU A 242 4.46 -7.18 5.94
N GLY A 243 4.03 -5.94 5.64
CA GLY A 243 3.98 -5.44 4.26
C GLY A 243 5.36 -5.38 3.62
N ASP A 244 6.36 -4.85 4.34
CA ASP A 244 7.76 -4.82 3.90
C ASP A 244 8.31 -6.23 3.61
N ALA A 245 8.01 -7.18 4.49
CA ALA A 245 8.42 -8.57 4.32
C ALA A 245 7.77 -9.21 3.08
N TRP A 246 6.49 -8.92 2.81
CA TRP A 246 5.77 -9.39 1.64
C TRP A 246 6.33 -8.79 0.34
N ILE A 247 6.61 -7.48 0.30
CA ILE A 247 7.32 -6.82 -0.81
C ILE A 247 8.66 -7.51 -1.06
N GLY A 248 9.41 -7.76 0.02
CA GLY A 248 10.68 -8.47 -0.03
C GLY A 248 10.57 -9.85 -0.68
N GLN A 249 9.52 -10.63 -0.37
CA GLN A 249 9.27 -11.94 -0.99
C GLN A 249 9.03 -11.84 -2.49
N LEU A 250 8.15 -10.92 -2.92
CA LEU A 250 7.85 -10.72 -4.34
C LEU A 250 9.10 -10.34 -5.12
N VAL A 251 9.83 -9.34 -4.64
CA VAL A 251 11.08 -8.88 -5.28
C VAL A 251 12.12 -9.99 -5.31
N ASN A 252 12.29 -10.74 -4.22
CA ASN A 252 13.22 -11.85 -4.14
C ASN A 252 12.87 -12.97 -5.13
N ALA A 253 11.61 -13.31 -5.28
CA ALA A 253 11.15 -14.32 -6.23
C ALA A 253 11.49 -13.93 -7.68
N VAL A 254 11.26 -12.67 -8.07
CA VAL A 254 11.66 -12.15 -9.40
C VAL A 254 13.18 -12.13 -9.55
N ALA A 255 13.90 -11.67 -8.53
CA ALA A 255 15.35 -11.55 -8.51
C ALA A 255 16.08 -12.89 -8.76
N HIS A 256 15.50 -13.99 -8.28
CA HIS A 256 16.03 -15.34 -8.44
C HIS A 256 15.43 -16.12 -9.61
N SER A 257 14.60 -15.47 -10.42
CA SER A 257 13.99 -16.07 -11.61
C SER A 257 14.79 -15.74 -12.88
N LYS A 258 14.43 -16.43 -13.98
CA LYS A 258 14.97 -16.11 -15.32
C LYS A 258 14.56 -14.71 -15.81
N TYR A 259 13.57 -14.08 -15.18
CA TYR A 259 13.01 -12.81 -15.59
C TYR A 259 13.78 -11.60 -15.07
N TRP A 260 14.63 -11.75 -14.04
CA TRP A 260 15.37 -10.63 -13.46
C TRP A 260 16.06 -9.75 -14.52
N ALA A 261 16.77 -10.38 -15.46
CA ALA A 261 17.55 -9.68 -16.49
C ALA A 261 16.70 -8.82 -17.45
N SER A 262 15.38 -8.91 -17.40
CA SER A 262 14.46 -8.23 -18.33
C SER A 262 13.28 -7.55 -17.65
N THR A 263 13.35 -7.34 -16.33
CA THR A 263 12.23 -6.82 -15.55
C THR A 263 12.54 -5.43 -14.98
N ALA A 264 11.51 -4.58 -14.95
CA ALA A 264 11.42 -3.39 -14.12
C ALA A 264 10.30 -3.61 -13.10
N ILE A 265 10.60 -3.43 -11.81
CA ILE A 265 9.66 -3.50 -10.71
C ILE A 265 9.49 -2.08 -10.16
N PHE A 266 8.26 -1.66 -9.94
CA PHE A 266 7.90 -0.44 -9.26
C PHE A 266 7.15 -0.81 -7.99
N VAL A 267 7.69 -0.42 -6.83
CA VAL A 267 6.97 -0.49 -5.55
C VAL A 267 6.46 0.90 -5.27
N THR A 268 5.17 1.07 -5.14
CA THR A 268 4.53 2.37 -4.93
C THR A 268 3.33 2.26 -4.01
N TYR A 269 2.82 3.38 -3.57
CA TYR A 269 1.65 3.51 -2.72
C TYR A 269 0.55 4.23 -3.48
N ASP A 270 -0.69 3.82 -3.30
CA ASP A 270 -1.82 4.39 -4.02
C ASP A 270 -2.07 5.86 -3.62
N GLU A 271 -2.03 6.15 -2.32
CA GLU A 271 -2.18 7.50 -1.75
C GLU A 271 -1.49 7.62 -0.38
N SER A 272 -1.57 8.78 0.26
CA SER A 272 -0.81 9.09 1.47
C SER A 272 -1.40 8.54 2.78
N GLY A 273 -2.61 7.98 2.76
CA GLY A 273 -3.30 7.50 3.97
C GLY A 273 -3.70 8.59 4.96
N GLY A 274 -3.69 9.86 4.54
CA GLY A 274 -3.86 10.99 5.46
C GLY A 274 -2.60 11.32 6.26
N PHE A 275 -1.48 10.61 6.06
CA PHE A 275 -0.19 10.97 6.66
C PHE A 275 0.39 12.23 6.05
N TRP A 276 1.02 13.01 6.90
CA TRP A 276 1.67 14.26 6.55
C TRP A 276 2.88 14.05 5.64
N ASP A 277 3.05 15.01 4.74
CA ASP A 277 4.26 15.20 3.94
C ASP A 277 4.62 16.69 3.90
N HIS A 278 5.90 17.02 3.99
CA HIS A 278 6.30 18.42 4.01
C HIS A 278 6.36 19.07 2.64
N VAL A 279 6.44 18.27 1.56
CA VAL A 279 6.57 18.79 0.19
C VAL A 279 5.20 18.98 -0.46
N ALA A 280 4.83 20.22 -0.66
CA ALA A 280 3.58 20.58 -1.30
C ALA A 280 3.62 20.30 -2.81
N PRO A 281 2.58 19.70 -3.41
CA PRO A 281 2.45 19.67 -4.86
C PRO A 281 2.19 21.07 -5.41
N ALA A 282 2.55 21.31 -6.68
CA ALA A 282 2.16 22.55 -7.34
C ALA A 282 0.63 22.63 -7.44
N ALA A 283 0.03 23.71 -6.95
CA ALA A 283 -1.43 23.86 -6.87
C ALA A 283 -2.17 23.75 -8.22
N SER A 284 -1.45 23.92 -9.32
CA SER A 284 -2.00 23.77 -10.67
C SER A 284 -2.13 22.33 -11.16
N THR A 285 -1.59 21.36 -10.41
CA THR A 285 -1.56 19.95 -10.83
C THR A 285 -2.79 19.17 -10.40
N GLY A 286 -3.37 19.50 -9.25
CA GLY A 286 -4.42 18.72 -8.61
C GLY A 286 -3.90 17.46 -7.92
N TYR A 287 -2.60 17.33 -7.74
CA TYR A 287 -1.98 16.20 -7.04
C TYR A 287 -2.16 16.33 -5.53
N GLY A 288 -2.19 15.19 -4.84
CA GLY A 288 -2.16 15.12 -3.39
C GLY A 288 -0.73 15.09 -2.84
N ALA A 289 -0.56 14.54 -1.65
CA ALA A 289 0.73 14.41 -0.99
C ALA A 289 1.69 13.50 -1.75
N ARG A 290 2.99 13.56 -1.41
CA ARG A 290 3.95 12.59 -1.95
C ARG A 290 3.68 11.20 -1.38
N THR A 291 3.90 10.20 -2.22
CA THR A 291 3.94 8.78 -1.85
C THR A 291 5.28 8.17 -2.26
N PRO A 292 5.79 7.13 -1.59
CA PRO A 292 7.03 6.49 -2.01
C PRO A 292 6.89 5.84 -3.40
N MET A 293 7.98 5.84 -4.18
CA MET A 293 8.14 4.98 -5.35
C MET A 293 9.58 4.48 -5.43
N ILE A 294 9.76 3.16 -5.36
CA ILE A 294 11.06 2.51 -5.52
C ILE A 294 11.12 1.86 -6.90
N ILE A 295 12.16 2.18 -7.66
CA ILE A 295 12.37 1.68 -9.03
C ILE A 295 13.47 0.63 -9.02
N ILE A 296 13.09 -0.63 -9.18
CA ILE A 296 13.98 -1.79 -9.02
C ILE A 296 14.16 -2.48 -10.37
N SER A 297 15.39 -2.52 -10.87
CA SER A 297 15.73 -3.17 -12.14
C SER A 297 17.24 -3.38 -12.23
N PRO A 298 17.72 -4.36 -13.00
CA PRO A 298 19.14 -4.43 -13.39
C PRO A 298 19.63 -3.16 -14.08
N TYR A 299 18.72 -2.36 -14.61
CA TYR A 299 19.02 -1.15 -15.40
C TYR A 299 18.57 0.14 -14.71
N ALA A 300 18.01 0.09 -13.50
CA ALA A 300 17.73 1.28 -12.71
C ALA A 300 19.04 2.01 -12.40
N ARG A 301 19.01 3.33 -12.39
CA ARG A 301 20.11 4.12 -11.84
C ARG A 301 20.15 3.90 -10.32
N ARG A 302 21.23 4.28 -9.68
CA ARG A 302 21.31 4.24 -8.23
C ARG A 302 21.20 5.63 -7.67
N GLY A 303 20.45 5.78 -6.59
CA GLY A 303 20.34 7.02 -5.84
C GLY A 303 18.91 7.54 -5.76
N VAL A 304 18.76 8.84 -5.74
CA VAL A 304 17.47 9.48 -5.62
C VAL A 304 17.08 10.16 -6.93
N PHE A 305 15.87 9.89 -7.39
CA PHE A 305 15.28 10.47 -8.59
C PHE A 305 14.41 11.67 -8.21
N HIS A 306 14.96 12.88 -8.39
CA HIS A 306 14.34 14.14 -7.96
C HIS A 306 13.33 14.73 -8.96
N GLN A 307 13.04 14.06 -10.06
CA GLN A 307 12.05 14.59 -11.01
C GLN A 307 10.64 14.28 -10.54
N GLN A 308 9.73 15.23 -10.74
CA GLN A 308 8.33 15.01 -10.40
C GLN A 308 7.75 13.84 -11.19
N THR A 309 7.10 12.94 -10.48
CA THR A 309 6.35 11.78 -10.97
C THR A 309 5.02 11.67 -10.26
N THR A 310 4.18 10.79 -10.75
CA THR A 310 2.98 10.27 -10.09
C THR A 310 2.87 8.78 -10.41
N ASN A 311 1.94 8.06 -9.82
CA ASN A 311 1.68 6.66 -10.19
C ASN A 311 1.33 6.50 -11.67
N VAL A 312 0.77 7.53 -12.31
CA VAL A 312 0.53 7.56 -13.78
C VAL A 312 1.84 7.53 -14.59
N SER A 313 2.98 7.83 -13.98
CA SER A 313 4.29 7.74 -14.65
C SER A 313 4.66 6.31 -15.03
N ILE A 314 4.18 5.30 -14.28
CA ILE A 314 4.37 3.88 -14.60
C ILE A 314 3.58 3.51 -15.85
N LEU A 315 2.34 4.00 -15.97
CA LEU A 315 1.54 3.88 -17.19
C LEU A 315 2.29 4.49 -18.40
N SER A 316 2.83 5.69 -18.25
CA SER A 316 3.60 6.37 -19.30
C SER A 316 4.91 5.64 -19.65
N PHE A 317 5.56 5.00 -18.66
CA PHE A 317 6.71 4.13 -18.88
C PHE A 317 6.36 2.95 -19.78
N MET A 318 5.28 2.24 -19.49
CA MET A 318 4.82 1.11 -20.31
C MET A 318 4.47 1.53 -21.75
N GLN A 319 3.80 2.66 -21.88
CA GLN A 319 3.43 3.21 -23.20
C GLN A 319 4.67 3.52 -24.03
N ARG A 320 5.68 4.17 -23.43
CA ARG A 320 6.95 4.42 -24.13
C ARG A 320 7.70 3.13 -24.43
N LEU A 321 7.75 2.19 -23.47
CA LEU A 321 8.46 0.92 -23.61
C LEU A 321 7.92 0.08 -24.77
N TRP A 322 6.61 0.02 -24.93
CA TRP A 322 5.93 -0.82 -25.90
C TRP A 322 5.34 -0.07 -27.10
N GLY A 323 5.52 1.24 -27.16
CA GLY A 323 5.01 2.08 -28.26
C GLY A 323 3.49 2.18 -28.29
N LEU A 324 2.85 2.18 -27.10
CA LEU A 324 1.41 2.32 -26.96
C LEU A 324 0.98 3.80 -26.98
N PRO A 325 -0.24 4.13 -27.41
CA PRO A 325 -0.74 5.49 -27.35
C PRO A 325 -1.01 5.93 -25.91
N ALA A 326 -0.98 7.23 -25.67
CA ALA A 326 -1.44 7.77 -24.40
C ALA A 326 -2.96 7.69 -24.29
N LEU A 327 -3.46 7.27 -23.11
CA LEU A 327 -4.89 7.16 -22.83
C LEU A 327 -5.55 8.51 -22.65
N THR A 328 -4.83 9.47 -22.03
CA THR A 328 -5.36 10.81 -21.71
C THR A 328 -4.30 11.88 -21.91
N LEU A 329 -4.74 13.15 -21.91
CA LEU A 329 -3.83 14.30 -21.93
C LEU A 329 -3.01 14.41 -20.63
N LEU A 330 -3.57 13.99 -19.50
CA LEU A 330 -2.84 13.95 -18.23
C LEU A 330 -1.67 12.96 -18.36
N ASN A 331 -1.98 11.74 -18.75
CA ASN A 331 -0.99 10.69 -18.94
C ASN A 331 0.09 11.07 -19.98
N ALA A 332 -0.30 11.68 -21.11
CA ALA A 332 0.65 12.12 -22.15
C ALA A 332 1.69 13.16 -21.67
N ARG A 333 1.46 13.81 -20.54
CA ARG A 333 2.32 14.85 -19.96
C ARG A 333 3.12 14.38 -18.76
N GLN A 334 2.89 13.14 -18.29
CA GLN A 334 3.61 12.60 -17.17
C GLN A 334 5.09 12.32 -17.51
N ASN A 335 5.93 12.33 -16.51
CA ASN A 335 7.28 11.79 -16.61
C ASN A 335 7.18 10.30 -16.96
N ASP A 336 7.89 9.88 -18.00
CA ASP A 336 7.86 8.49 -18.47
C ASP A 336 8.90 7.58 -17.80
N LEU A 337 9.55 8.06 -16.75
CA LEU A 337 10.54 7.33 -15.94
C LEU A 337 11.77 6.79 -16.71
N PHE A 338 11.90 7.00 -18.01
CA PHE A 338 13.05 6.48 -18.77
C PHE A 338 14.39 7.07 -18.32
N SER A 339 14.38 8.28 -17.76
CA SER A 339 15.59 8.91 -17.21
C SER A 339 16.02 8.31 -15.87
N ALA A 340 15.17 7.52 -15.22
CA ALA A 340 15.50 6.73 -14.04
C ALA A 340 16.30 5.45 -14.40
N PHE A 341 16.47 5.17 -15.69
CA PHE A 341 17.18 3.99 -16.17
C PHE A 341 18.42 4.35 -16.96
N ASP A 342 19.41 3.46 -16.92
CA ASP A 342 20.53 3.42 -17.86
C ASP A 342 20.56 2.04 -18.53
N PHE A 343 19.90 1.93 -19.66
CA PHE A 343 19.83 0.67 -20.42
C PHE A 343 21.16 0.27 -21.09
N GLY A 344 22.18 1.10 -21.00
CA GLY A 344 23.53 0.82 -21.48
C GLY A 344 24.49 0.34 -20.40
N GLN A 345 24.08 0.42 -19.12
CA GLN A 345 24.95 0.00 -18.02
C GLN A 345 25.10 -1.53 -17.94
N ARG A 346 26.15 -1.96 -17.24
CA ARG A 346 26.24 -3.35 -16.81
C ARG A 346 25.06 -3.63 -15.85
N PRO A 347 24.30 -4.71 -16.05
CA PRO A 347 23.19 -5.05 -15.19
C PRO A 347 23.59 -5.10 -13.72
N LEU A 348 22.79 -4.46 -12.86
CA LEU A 348 22.95 -4.55 -11.42
C LEU A 348 22.68 -5.97 -10.95
N ALA A 349 23.35 -6.36 -9.87
CA ALA A 349 23.09 -7.64 -9.22
C ALA A 349 21.63 -7.70 -8.72
N ALA A 350 21.12 -8.92 -8.64
CA ALA A 350 19.86 -9.18 -7.96
C ALA A 350 19.96 -8.76 -6.49
N PRO A 351 18.88 -8.19 -5.90
CA PRO A 351 18.88 -7.82 -4.50
C PRO A 351 18.91 -9.05 -3.60
N THR A 352 19.41 -8.88 -2.38
CA THR A 352 19.28 -9.87 -1.33
C THR A 352 18.45 -9.24 -0.23
N VAL A 353 17.14 -9.45 -0.30
CA VAL A 353 16.19 -8.96 0.70
C VAL A 353 16.07 -9.97 1.85
N ARG A 354 15.65 -9.52 3.01
CA ARG A 354 15.34 -10.42 4.13
C ARG A 354 14.15 -11.28 3.71
N ALA A 355 14.27 -12.58 3.91
CA ALA A 355 13.12 -13.44 3.77
C ALA A 355 12.08 -13.04 4.84
N ALA A 356 10.83 -12.97 4.44
CA ALA A 356 9.75 -12.93 5.41
C ALA A 356 9.84 -14.15 6.34
N PRO A 357 9.26 -14.10 7.54
CA PRO A 357 8.96 -15.29 8.31
C PRO A 357 8.27 -16.31 7.39
N ALA A 358 8.59 -17.59 7.56
CA ALA A 358 8.15 -18.64 6.63
C ALA A 358 6.61 -18.68 6.47
N ASP A 359 5.89 -18.28 7.51
CA ASP A 359 4.43 -18.31 7.56
C ASP A 359 3.90 -17.07 8.30
N THR A 360 2.78 -16.55 7.85
CA THR A 360 2.04 -15.48 8.51
C THR A 360 0.74 -16.03 9.09
N ILE A 361 0.21 -15.42 10.12
CA ILE A 361 -1.09 -15.76 10.66
C ILE A 361 -2.08 -14.69 10.22
N ALA A 362 -2.91 -15.02 9.25
CA ALA A 362 -4.02 -14.18 8.81
C ALA A 362 -5.24 -14.37 9.71
N PHE A 363 -6.00 -13.32 9.90
CA PHE A 363 -7.25 -13.33 10.64
C PHE A 363 -8.42 -13.24 9.66
N HIS A 364 -9.39 -14.14 9.80
CA HIS A 364 -10.57 -14.18 8.95
C HIS A 364 -11.84 -14.01 9.78
N GLY A 365 -12.78 -13.20 9.30
CA GLY A 365 -14.13 -13.09 9.88
C GLY A 365 -15.14 -13.97 9.15
N THR A 366 -16.37 -14.04 9.65
CA THR A 366 -17.48 -14.69 8.96
C THR A 366 -17.85 -13.90 7.69
N GLY A 367 -17.11 -14.10 6.61
CA GLY A 367 -17.31 -13.37 5.34
C GLY A 367 -16.06 -13.11 4.54
N GLY A 368 -14.88 -13.52 5.02
CA GLY A 368 -13.60 -13.37 4.32
C GLY A 368 -12.48 -12.80 5.18
N ILE A 369 -11.33 -12.55 4.56
CA ILE A 369 -10.19 -11.91 5.17
C ILE A 369 -10.56 -10.51 5.63
N LEU A 370 -10.22 -10.17 6.86
CA LEU A 370 -10.51 -8.88 7.46
C LEU A 370 -9.24 -8.35 8.14
N THR A 371 -8.84 -7.14 7.79
CA THR A 371 -8.01 -6.29 8.64
C THR A 371 -8.84 -5.76 9.77
N ASP A 372 -10.13 -5.65 9.50
CA ASP A 372 -11.09 -5.02 10.37
C ASP A 372 -12.29 -5.93 10.56
N ILE A 373 -12.47 -6.43 11.77
CA ILE A 373 -13.62 -7.24 12.15
C ILE A 373 -14.67 -6.32 12.75
N GLY A 374 -15.57 -5.83 11.92
CA GLY A 374 -16.58 -4.93 12.43
C GLY A 374 -17.80 -4.70 11.55
N PRO A 375 -18.80 -3.99 12.05
CA PRO A 375 -18.91 -3.58 13.45
C PRO A 375 -19.39 -4.72 14.36
N ALA A 376 -18.58 -5.13 15.30
CA ALA A 376 -19.00 -6.00 16.38
C ALA A 376 -19.81 -5.20 17.42
N SER A 377 -20.74 -5.85 18.10
CA SER A 377 -21.53 -5.17 19.16
C SER A 377 -20.93 -5.46 20.53
N PRO A 378 -20.83 -4.47 21.44
CA PRO A 378 -20.34 -4.69 22.78
C PRO A 378 -21.10 -5.84 23.49
N GLY A 379 -20.35 -6.74 24.13
CA GLY A 379 -20.89 -7.89 24.86
C GLY A 379 -21.40 -9.04 24.00
N LYS A 380 -21.36 -8.93 22.68
CA LYS A 380 -21.68 -10.05 21.78
C LYS A 380 -20.43 -10.86 21.45
N HIS A 381 -20.61 -12.17 21.31
CA HIS A 381 -19.57 -13.06 20.82
C HIS A 381 -19.48 -12.95 19.30
N ILE A 382 -18.25 -12.88 18.83
CA ILE A 382 -17.87 -13.06 17.42
C ILE A 382 -16.91 -14.24 17.33
N THR A 383 -16.90 -14.91 16.18
CA THR A 383 -15.92 -15.95 15.87
C THR A 383 -14.93 -15.36 14.89
N ILE A 384 -13.66 -15.47 15.23
CA ILE A 384 -12.53 -15.07 14.39
C ILE A 384 -11.86 -16.37 13.96
N ASN A 385 -11.65 -16.54 12.67
CA ASN A 385 -10.85 -17.64 12.12
C ASN A 385 -9.42 -17.15 11.95
N LEU A 386 -8.44 -17.97 12.35
CA LEU A 386 -7.03 -17.77 12.11
C LEU A 386 -6.56 -18.78 11.08
N GLU A 387 -5.81 -18.32 10.09
CA GLU A 387 -5.20 -19.16 9.06
C GLU A 387 -3.69 -18.91 9.00
N ALA A 388 -2.91 -19.98 8.96
CA ALA A 388 -1.51 -19.87 8.60
C ALA A 388 -1.39 -19.82 7.08
N GLU A 389 -0.74 -18.83 6.57
CA GLU A 389 -0.59 -18.61 5.13
C GLU A 389 0.88 -18.63 4.72
N THR A 390 1.21 -19.40 3.69
CA THR A 390 2.53 -19.37 3.06
C THR A 390 2.66 -18.16 2.14
N GLY A 391 3.72 -17.40 2.31
CA GLY A 391 3.96 -16.24 1.44
C GLY A 391 2.81 -15.24 1.44
N GLY A 392 1.97 -15.28 2.50
CA GLY A 392 0.90 -14.33 2.72
C GLY A 392 -0.34 -14.48 1.83
N LEU A 393 -0.56 -15.64 1.20
CA LEU A 393 -1.61 -15.69 0.18
C LEU A 393 -2.37 -17.02 0.07
N GLU A 394 -1.90 -18.10 0.67
CA GLU A 394 -2.60 -19.39 0.65
C GLU A 394 -2.47 -20.10 1.98
N LEU A 395 -3.57 -20.68 2.42
CA LEU A 395 -3.59 -21.55 3.59
C LEU A 395 -2.49 -22.61 3.50
N ASP A 396 -1.63 -22.66 4.53
CA ASP A 396 -0.68 -23.75 4.72
C ASP A 396 -1.24 -24.81 5.69
N PRO A 397 -1.83 -25.88 5.18
CA PRO A 397 -2.39 -26.92 6.02
C PRO A 397 -1.32 -27.72 6.79
N SER A 398 -0.03 -27.52 6.50
CA SER A 398 1.07 -28.19 7.19
C SER A 398 1.39 -27.54 8.54
N VAL A 399 1.02 -26.28 8.74
CA VAL A 399 1.24 -25.54 9.98
C VAL A 399 0.26 -26.05 11.05
N THR A 400 0.81 -26.59 12.10
CA THR A 400 0.04 -27.09 13.25
C THR A 400 0.74 -26.69 14.54
N GLY A 401 -0.03 -26.40 15.59
CA GLY A 401 0.53 -26.10 16.89
C GLY A 401 -0.10 -24.87 17.57
N PRO A 402 0.40 -24.51 18.75
CA PRO A 402 -0.18 -23.42 19.52
C PRO A 402 0.17 -22.06 18.91
N VAL A 403 -0.83 -21.19 18.84
CA VAL A 403 -0.73 -19.77 18.58
C VAL A 403 -1.03 -19.02 19.86
N THR A 404 -0.13 -18.16 20.28
CA THR A 404 -0.36 -17.25 21.41
C THR A 404 -1.11 -16.02 20.89
N LEU A 405 -2.14 -15.61 21.61
CA LEU A 405 -2.94 -14.44 21.30
C LEU A 405 -2.72 -13.37 22.37
N ALA A 406 -2.47 -12.14 21.95
CA ALA A 406 -2.33 -10.98 22.81
C ALA A 406 -3.40 -9.95 22.43
N LEU A 407 -4.11 -9.41 23.42
CA LEU A 407 -5.15 -8.39 23.22
C LEU A 407 -4.68 -7.05 23.76
N THR A 408 -4.77 -6.02 22.91
CA THR A 408 -4.60 -4.63 23.31
C THR A 408 -5.98 -3.96 23.25
N PRO A 409 -6.59 -3.62 24.38
CA PRO A 409 -7.87 -2.93 24.42
C PRO A 409 -7.71 -1.42 24.26
N PRO A 410 -8.79 -0.68 23.94
CA PRO A 410 -8.81 0.77 23.98
C PRO A 410 -8.38 1.33 25.35
N SER A 411 -7.85 2.54 25.38
CA SER A 411 -7.41 3.18 26.62
C SER A 411 -8.53 3.20 27.68
N GLY A 412 -8.22 2.79 28.90
CA GLY A 412 -9.16 2.74 30.02
C GLY A 412 -10.14 1.55 30.01
N VAL A 413 -10.09 0.68 29.05
CA VAL A 413 -10.93 -0.53 28.99
C VAL A 413 -10.18 -1.73 29.55
N THR A 414 -10.85 -2.49 30.44
CA THR A 414 -10.35 -3.76 30.97
C THR A 414 -11.15 -4.92 30.40
N VAL A 415 -10.49 -5.88 29.80
CA VAL A 415 -11.09 -7.11 29.30
C VAL A 415 -10.77 -8.24 30.28
N SER A 416 -11.79 -8.75 30.93
CA SER A 416 -11.62 -9.76 32.00
C SER A 416 -11.43 -11.19 31.50
N SER A 417 -11.79 -11.45 30.25
CA SER A 417 -11.69 -12.79 29.64
C SER A 417 -11.37 -12.66 28.17
N PHE A 418 -10.18 -13.12 27.79
CA PHE A 418 -9.73 -13.24 26.42
C PHE A 418 -8.90 -14.52 26.28
N PRO A 419 -9.09 -15.35 25.24
CA PRO A 419 -8.30 -16.56 25.03
C PRO A 419 -6.84 -16.19 24.73
N GLY A 420 -5.93 -16.59 25.62
CA GLY A 420 -4.49 -16.32 25.47
C GLY A 420 -3.79 -17.22 24.44
N SER A 421 -4.47 -18.24 23.94
CA SER A 421 -3.94 -19.14 22.90
C SER A 421 -5.03 -19.95 22.22
N VAL A 422 -4.72 -20.41 21.01
CA VAL A 422 -5.51 -21.37 20.23
C VAL A 422 -4.53 -22.34 19.55
N VAL A 423 -5.01 -23.49 19.09
CA VAL A 423 -4.17 -24.48 18.39
C VAL A 423 -4.61 -24.58 16.94
N LEU A 424 -3.69 -24.31 16.02
CA LEU A 424 -3.90 -24.54 14.59
C LEU A 424 -3.93 -26.05 14.31
N SER A 425 -4.89 -26.44 13.50
CA SER A 425 -5.03 -27.79 12.97
C SER A 425 -5.31 -27.72 11.47
N GLY A 426 -4.39 -28.22 10.66
CA GLY A 426 -4.47 -28.06 9.20
C GLY A 426 -4.39 -26.58 8.77
N GLY A 427 -3.56 -25.81 9.46
CA GLY A 427 -3.37 -24.38 9.17
C GLY A 427 -4.44 -23.46 9.76
N GLN A 428 -5.51 -23.95 10.37
CA GLN A 428 -6.66 -23.13 10.79
C GLN A 428 -7.04 -23.32 12.25
N ALA A 429 -7.64 -22.27 12.83
CA ALA A 429 -8.30 -22.34 14.13
C ALA A 429 -9.38 -21.26 14.26
N ASP A 430 -10.47 -21.60 14.93
CA ASP A 430 -11.51 -20.64 15.31
C ASP A 430 -11.34 -20.20 16.76
N VAL A 431 -11.50 -18.90 17.00
CA VAL A 431 -11.53 -18.33 18.33
C VAL A 431 -12.79 -17.51 18.54
N SER A 432 -13.52 -17.77 19.62
CA SER A 432 -14.71 -16.99 19.98
C SER A 432 -14.35 -15.97 21.04
N VAL A 433 -14.60 -14.70 20.75
CA VAL A 433 -14.26 -13.56 21.60
C VAL A 433 -15.44 -12.63 21.80
N SER A 434 -15.43 -11.87 22.89
CA SER A 434 -16.38 -10.79 23.12
C SER A 434 -15.70 -9.62 23.81
N PHE A 435 -16.14 -8.41 23.50
CA PHE A 435 -15.54 -7.18 24.00
C PHE A 435 -16.54 -6.39 24.84
N PRO A 436 -16.15 -5.87 26.01
CA PRO A 436 -17.09 -5.31 26.98
C PRO A 436 -17.59 -3.89 26.61
N ALA A 437 -16.84 -3.14 25.83
CA ALA A 437 -17.12 -1.73 25.52
C ALA A 437 -16.89 -1.42 24.05
N ALA A 438 -17.45 -0.33 23.57
CA ALA A 438 -17.15 0.21 22.25
C ALA A 438 -15.69 0.71 22.16
N GLY A 439 -15.10 0.57 20.99
CA GLY A 439 -13.73 1.00 20.68
C GLY A 439 -12.99 0.02 19.77
N TYR A 440 -11.76 0.36 19.46
CA TYR A 440 -10.87 -0.46 18.63
C TYR A 440 -10.03 -1.38 19.51
N TYR A 441 -10.05 -2.67 19.20
CA TYR A 441 -9.28 -3.70 19.91
C TYR A 441 -8.30 -4.33 18.94
N ARG A 442 -7.05 -4.45 19.35
CA ARG A 442 -6.04 -5.15 18.57
C ARG A 442 -5.80 -6.55 19.12
N ILE A 443 -5.82 -7.55 18.26
CA ILE A 443 -5.46 -8.92 18.57
C ILE A 443 -4.20 -9.26 17.79
N ALA A 444 -3.11 -9.56 18.48
CA ALA A 444 -1.88 -10.04 17.86
C ALA A 444 -1.74 -11.56 18.07
N ALA A 445 -1.22 -12.26 17.08
CA ALA A 445 -0.97 -13.69 17.09
C ALA A 445 0.52 -13.98 16.89
N SER A 446 1.03 -15.01 17.59
CA SER A 446 2.37 -15.53 17.40
C SER A 446 2.33 -17.05 17.44
N GLY A 447 2.78 -17.69 16.37
CA GLY A 447 2.58 -19.13 16.15
C GLY A 447 3.84 -19.92 15.84
N PRO A 448 3.67 -21.15 15.36
CA PRO A 448 4.76 -22.05 14.99
C PRO A 448 5.67 -21.44 13.92
N GLY A 449 6.95 -21.79 13.96
CA GLY A 449 7.92 -21.30 12.95
C GLY A 449 8.30 -19.82 13.08
N GLY A 450 7.74 -19.10 14.06
CA GLY A 450 7.91 -17.65 14.20
C GLY A 450 6.85 -16.85 13.43
N SER A 451 5.80 -17.52 12.91
CA SER A 451 4.67 -16.88 12.25
C SER A 451 3.99 -15.85 13.16
N LYS A 452 3.61 -14.74 12.62
CA LYS A 452 2.95 -13.64 13.33
C LYS A 452 1.81 -13.07 12.49
N GLY A 453 0.93 -12.38 13.14
CA GLY A 453 -0.15 -11.62 12.50
C GLY A 453 -0.97 -10.88 13.54
N TRP A 454 -1.81 -9.98 13.10
CA TRP A 454 -2.71 -9.25 13.99
C TRP A 454 -3.93 -8.72 13.22
N VAL A 455 -4.92 -8.28 13.95
CA VAL A 455 -6.17 -7.72 13.41
C VAL A 455 -6.70 -6.67 14.37
N THR A 456 -7.30 -5.62 13.85
CA THR A 456 -8.15 -4.70 14.62
C THR A 456 -9.60 -5.20 14.63
N VAL A 457 -10.28 -5.05 15.74
CA VAL A 457 -11.70 -5.38 15.90
C VAL A 457 -12.47 -4.13 16.29
N ASP A 458 -13.36 -3.69 15.43
CA ASP A 458 -14.25 -2.56 15.67
C ASP A 458 -15.46 -2.97 16.48
N VAL A 459 -15.60 -2.42 17.66
CA VAL A 459 -16.69 -2.77 18.57
C VAL A 459 -17.57 -1.55 18.84
N GLY A 460 -18.80 -1.56 18.31
CA GLY A 460 -19.77 -0.47 18.53
C GLY A 460 -19.34 0.89 17.99
N VAL A 461 -18.29 0.93 17.19
CA VAL A 461 -17.90 2.07 16.36
C VAL A 461 -18.36 1.77 14.94
N THR A 462 -18.91 2.74 14.26
CA THR A 462 -19.17 2.59 12.83
C THR A 462 -17.84 2.76 12.13
N PRO A 463 -17.46 1.84 11.22
CA PRO A 463 -16.40 2.13 10.28
C PRO A 463 -16.70 3.49 9.68
N ASP A 464 -15.68 4.31 9.52
CA ASP A 464 -15.87 5.66 8.99
C ASP A 464 -16.36 5.55 7.54
N THR A 465 -17.66 5.35 7.39
CA THR A 465 -18.36 5.56 6.13
C THR A 465 -18.56 7.05 5.98
N ALA A 466 -17.47 7.81 5.98
CA ALA A 466 -17.54 9.20 5.61
C ALA A 466 -18.07 9.27 4.17
N PRO A 467 -19.07 10.10 3.91
CA PRO A 467 -19.72 10.21 2.62
C PRO A 467 -18.78 10.68 1.51
#